data_a7a9ab631dd95214987f36fe3bee1c95
#
_entry.id   a7a9ab631dd95214987f36fe3bee1c95
#
_cell.length_a   1.000
_cell.length_b   1.000
_cell.length_c   1.000
_cell.angle_alpha   90.00
_cell.angle_beta   90.00
_cell.angle_gamma   90.00
#
_symmetry.space_group_name_H-M   'P 1'
#
loop_
_entity.id
_entity.type
_entity.pdbx_description
1 polymer ?
#
loop_
_entity_poly.entity_id
_entity_poly.type
_entity_poly.pdbx_seq_one_letter_code
_entity_poly.pdbx_strand_id
1 'polypeptide(L)'
;MINEHARLDARVDSFSTLADSKRVLGDSAARVWIVAVVDLQCADCKRWHDEVLPGLRSGPVNEGRVRVALLQMPAAAHLNAMASAIGTVCAATEGKYWEVTSRVFATQAQWKDLPDARPFVDSLAIAAGVDPIVQRQCTERARGMKLVQTDAARSRAAGVDSLPTFFIGTHKLVGYSSAVAFRAVLDSALAGR
;
A
#
# COMPACT_ATOMS: atom_id res chain seq x y z
N MET A 1 -1.87 32.71 -20.88
CA MET A 1 -1.22 32.45 -19.57
C MET A 1 -1.87 31.21 -18.98
N ILE A 2 -1.17 30.09 -18.93
CA ILE A 2 -1.68 28.88 -18.27
C ILE A 2 -1.61 29.17 -16.78
N ASN A 3 -2.75 29.09 -16.10
CA ASN A 3 -2.92 29.42 -14.68
C ASN A 3 -1.94 28.58 -13.85
N GLU A 4 -1.26 29.21 -12.90
CA GLU A 4 -0.30 28.56 -11.99
C GLU A 4 -0.93 27.40 -11.20
N HIS A 5 -2.22 27.49 -10.90
CA HIS A 5 -3.01 26.40 -10.34
C HIS A 5 -3.05 25.17 -11.26
N ALA A 6 -3.27 25.33 -12.55
CA ALA A 6 -3.28 24.23 -13.51
C ALA A 6 -1.89 23.55 -13.62
N ARG A 7 -0.80 24.32 -13.45
CA ARG A 7 0.57 23.75 -13.43
C ARG A 7 0.86 22.99 -12.13
N LEU A 8 0.33 23.45 -11.01
CA LEU A 8 0.43 22.76 -9.72
C LEU A 8 -0.39 21.47 -9.73
N ASP A 9 -1.59 21.50 -10.27
CA ASP A 9 -2.46 20.32 -10.41
C ASP A 9 -1.84 19.27 -11.33
N ALA A 10 -1.29 19.69 -12.48
CA ALA A 10 -0.60 18.77 -13.40
C ALA A 10 0.66 18.12 -12.77
N ARG A 11 1.41 18.86 -11.93
CA ARG A 11 2.55 18.31 -11.19
C ARG A 11 2.13 17.33 -10.09
N VAL A 12 1.01 17.59 -9.42
CA VAL A 12 0.45 16.68 -8.42
C VAL A 12 -0.04 15.40 -9.10
N ASP A 13 -0.68 15.50 -10.26
CA ASP A 13 -1.15 14.33 -11.01
C ASP A 13 0.01 13.47 -11.50
N SER A 14 1.10 14.07 -11.98
CA SER A 14 2.28 13.31 -12.40
C SER A 14 2.97 12.59 -11.24
N PHE A 15 3.04 13.22 -10.06
CA PHE A 15 3.58 12.59 -8.86
C PHE A 15 2.71 11.42 -8.39
N SER A 16 1.40 11.61 -8.38
CA SER A 16 0.43 10.58 -7.99
C SER A 16 0.46 9.40 -8.98
N THR A 17 0.50 9.67 -10.27
CA THR A 17 0.60 8.64 -11.31
C THR A 17 1.89 7.83 -11.20
N LEU A 18 3.03 8.49 -10.94
CA LEU A 18 4.31 7.81 -10.72
C LEU A 18 4.27 6.96 -9.46
N ALA A 19 3.77 7.48 -8.35
CA ALA A 19 3.63 6.75 -7.10
C ALA A 19 2.70 5.53 -7.29
N ASP A 20 1.56 5.69 -7.95
CA ASP A 20 0.62 4.60 -8.22
C ASP A 20 1.26 3.48 -9.05
N SER A 21 1.99 3.82 -10.12
CA SER A 21 2.66 2.83 -10.97
C SER A 21 3.72 2.01 -10.22
N LYS A 22 4.40 2.60 -9.24
CA LYS A 22 5.46 1.95 -8.44
C LYS A 22 4.92 1.17 -7.22
N ARG A 23 3.61 1.22 -6.98
CA ARG A 23 2.94 0.47 -5.91
C ARG A 23 2.28 -0.83 -6.37
N VAL A 24 2.49 -1.22 -7.62
CA VAL A 24 1.97 -2.46 -8.19
C VAL A 24 3.10 -3.48 -8.34
N LEU A 25 2.87 -4.71 -7.87
CA LEU A 25 3.71 -5.87 -8.15
C LEU A 25 3.11 -6.67 -9.29
N GLY A 26 3.96 -7.29 -10.10
CA GLY A 26 3.57 -8.19 -11.17
C GLY A 26 3.49 -7.53 -12.54
N ASP A 27 3.23 -8.36 -13.54
CA ASP A 27 3.18 -7.95 -14.94
C ASP A 27 1.92 -7.13 -15.23
N SER A 28 2.06 -6.08 -16.02
CA SER A 28 0.94 -5.25 -16.47
C SER A 28 -0.08 -6.02 -17.32
N ALA A 29 0.33 -7.13 -17.96
CA ALA A 29 -0.53 -8.02 -18.72
C ALA A 29 -1.25 -9.08 -17.86
N ALA A 30 -0.95 -9.19 -16.55
CA ALA A 30 -1.58 -10.15 -15.66
C ALA A 30 -3.11 -9.94 -15.61
N ARG A 31 -3.85 -11.04 -15.78
CA ARG A 31 -5.32 -10.99 -15.89
C ARG A 31 -6.01 -10.78 -14.55
N VAL A 32 -5.44 -11.29 -13.46
CA VAL A 32 -6.05 -11.23 -12.14
C VAL A 32 -5.38 -10.13 -11.31
N TRP A 33 -6.19 -9.19 -10.84
CA TRP A 33 -5.79 -8.21 -9.86
C TRP A 33 -6.07 -8.70 -8.44
N ILE A 34 -5.14 -8.45 -7.55
CA ILE A 34 -5.37 -8.42 -6.11
C ILE A 34 -5.19 -6.97 -5.66
N VAL A 35 -6.26 -6.34 -5.20
CA VAL A 35 -6.18 -5.04 -4.53
C VAL A 35 -6.36 -5.28 -3.05
N ALA A 36 -5.30 -5.10 -2.27
CA ALA A 36 -5.32 -5.21 -0.82
C ALA A 36 -5.49 -3.82 -0.20
N VAL A 37 -6.57 -3.63 0.55
CA VAL A 37 -6.78 -2.41 1.35
C VAL A 37 -6.36 -2.70 2.76
N VAL A 38 -5.35 -1.95 3.24
CA VAL A 38 -4.69 -2.24 4.52
C VAL A 38 -4.44 -0.97 5.34
N ASP A 39 -4.20 -1.21 6.63
CA ASP A 39 -3.59 -0.26 7.55
C ASP A 39 -2.30 -0.88 8.09
N LEU A 40 -1.21 -0.15 8.06
CA LEU A 40 0.10 -0.66 8.47
C LEU A 40 0.20 -0.94 9.97
N GLN A 41 -0.70 -0.38 10.79
CA GLN A 41 -0.80 -0.67 12.23
C GLN A 41 -1.76 -1.83 12.54
N CYS A 42 -2.54 -2.30 11.57
CA CYS A 42 -3.47 -3.40 11.72
C CYS A 42 -2.72 -4.76 11.81
N ALA A 43 -3.00 -5.53 12.85
CA ALA A 43 -2.36 -6.83 13.08
C ALA A 43 -2.72 -7.87 12.01
N ASP A 44 -3.98 -7.94 11.60
CA ASP A 44 -4.41 -8.88 10.56
C ASP A 44 -3.90 -8.49 9.17
N CYS A 45 -3.69 -7.19 8.91
CA CYS A 45 -3.01 -6.71 7.70
C CYS A 45 -1.55 -7.19 7.67
N LYS A 46 -0.84 -7.11 8.83
CA LYS A 46 0.50 -7.67 8.98
C LYS A 46 0.52 -9.17 8.77
N ARG A 47 -0.42 -9.93 9.38
CA ARG A 47 -0.50 -11.38 9.21
C ARG A 47 -0.64 -11.77 7.75
N TRP A 48 -1.56 -11.13 7.02
CA TRP A 48 -1.69 -11.37 5.57
C TRP A 48 -0.38 -11.07 4.82
N HIS A 49 0.26 -9.93 5.13
CA HIS A 49 1.52 -9.56 4.50
C HIS A 49 2.60 -10.63 4.73
N ASP A 50 2.73 -11.13 5.94
CA ASP A 50 3.79 -12.07 6.31
C ASP A 50 3.51 -13.50 5.84
N GLU A 51 2.23 -13.94 5.86
CA GLU A 51 1.84 -15.32 5.58
C GLU A 51 1.48 -15.56 4.09
N VAL A 52 1.01 -14.55 3.36
CA VAL A 52 0.48 -14.72 2.00
C VAL A 52 1.37 -14.06 0.95
N LEU A 53 1.79 -12.82 1.16
CA LEU A 53 2.48 -12.05 0.13
C LEU A 53 3.77 -12.70 -0.37
N PRO A 54 4.61 -13.36 0.45
CA PRO A 54 5.80 -14.04 -0.04
C PRO A 54 5.48 -15.14 -1.06
N GLY A 55 4.45 -15.94 -0.79
CA GLY A 55 3.99 -16.98 -1.71
C GLY A 55 3.36 -16.43 -3.00
N LEU A 56 2.69 -15.28 -2.93
CA LEU A 56 2.21 -14.59 -4.13
C LEU A 56 3.37 -14.12 -5.00
N ARG A 57 4.40 -13.53 -4.39
CA ARG A 57 5.58 -13.00 -5.10
C ARG A 57 6.36 -14.10 -5.80
N SER A 58 6.67 -15.21 -5.10
CA SER A 58 7.44 -16.33 -5.66
C SER A 58 6.65 -17.19 -6.66
N GLY A 59 5.31 -17.17 -6.59
CA GLY A 59 4.43 -17.94 -7.45
C GLY A 59 3.70 -17.07 -8.48
N PRO A 60 2.38 -16.85 -8.34
CA PRO A 60 1.53 -16.32 -9.42
C PRO A 60 1.89 -14.90 -9.87
N VAL A 61 2.55 -14.09 -9.05
CA VAL A 61 3.07 -12.77 -9.45
C VAL A 61 4.29 -12.94 -10.35
N ASN A 62 5.26 -13.77 -9.95
CA ASN A 62 6.46 -14.04 -10.75
C ASN A 62 6.13 -14.78 -12.06
N GLU A 63 5.05 -15.56 -12.07
CA GLU A 63 4.54 -16.25 -13.25
C GLU A 63 3.71 -15.35 -14.19
N GLY A 64 3.58 -14.05 -13.88
CA GLY A 64 2.82 -13.09 -14.69
C GLY A 64 1.30 -13.31 -14.69
N ARG A 65 0.75 -14.14 -13.79
CA ARG A 65 -0.69 -14.45 -13.72
C ARG A 65 -1.47 -13.48 -12.86
N VAL A 66 -0.81 -12.88 -11.88
CA VAL A 66 -1.40 -12.00 -10.88
C VAL A 66 -0.59 -10.72 -10.75
N ARG A 67 -1.29 -9.61 -10.55
CA ARG A 67 -0.69 -8.36 -10.10
C ARG A 67 -1.34 -7.90 -8.79
N VAL A 68 -0.53 -7.30 -7.92
CA VAL A 68 -0.95 -6.89 -6.57
C VAL A 68 -0.76 -5.40 -6.40
N ALA A 69 -1.84 -4.70 -6.04
CA ALA A 69 -1.78 -3.32 -5.57
C ALA A 69 -2.16 -3.29 -4.09
N LEU A 70 -1.53 -2.37 -3.34
CA LEU A 70 -1.82 -2.16 -1.94
C LEU A 70 -2.23 -0.71 -1.72
N LEU A 71 -3.46 -0.50 -1.25
CA LEU A 71 -4.04 0.79 -0.91
C LEU A 71 -3.99 1.02 0.60
N GLN A 72 -3.60 2.23 0.99
CA GLN A 72 -3.52 2.63 2.39
C GLN A 72 -4.87 3.19 2.87
N MET A 73 -5.42 2.59 3.91
CA MET A 73 -6.65 3.08 4.56
C MET A 73 -6.44 3.17 6.08
N PRO A 74 -5.76 4.20 6.57
CA PRO A 74 -5.52 4.38 8.00
C PRO A 74 -6.81 4.40 8.81
N ALA A 75 -6.89 3.52 9.82
CA ALA A 75 -8.01 3.49 10.75
C ALA A 75 -7.88 4.57 11.82
N ALA A 76 -8.96 5.26 12.13
CA ALA A 76 -8.95 6.34 13.12
C ALA A 76 -8.57 5.89 14.54
N ALA A 77 -8.78 4.62 14.86
CA ALA A 77 -8.42 4.03 16.14
C ALA A 77 -6.92 3.75 16.30
N HIS A 78 -6.15 3.82 15.23
CA HIS A 78 -4.73 3.51 15.24
C HIS A 78 -3.89 4.78 15.27
N LEU A 79 -3.17 4.99 16.37
CA LEU A 79 -2.43 6.22 16.67
C LEU A 79 -1.48 6.66 15.55
N ASN A 80 -0.73 5.70 14.98
CA ASN A 80 0.33 5.96 14.01
C ASN A 80 -0.01 5.49 12.58
N ALA A 81 -1.26 5.10 12.31
CA ALA A 81 -1.67 4.61 11.01
C ALA A 81 -1.43 5.63 9.87
N MET A 82 -1.79 6.88 10.10
CA MET A 82 -1.58 7.94 9.12
C MET A 82 -0.10 8.24 8.91
N ALA A 83 0.68 8.32 9.98
CA ALA A 83 2.11 8.60 9.91
C ALA A 83 2.86 7.49 9.14
N SER A 84 2.56 6.22 9.45
CA SER A 84 3.18 5.08 8.78
C SER A 84 2.77 4.99 7.31
N ALA A 85 1.49 5.25 6.99
CA ALA A 85 1.02 5.26 5.61
C ALA A 85 1.71 6.34 4.77
N ILE A 86 1.80 7.59 5.30
CA ILE A 86 2.47 8.70 4.60
C ILE A 86 3.94 8.38 4.34
N GLY A 87 4.70 7.95 5.36
CA GLY A 87 6.10 7.62 5.20
C GLY A 87 6.33 6.52 4.16
N THR A 88 5.45 5.52 4.14
CA THR A 88 5.54 4.39 3.20
C THR A 88 5.18 4.79 1.76
N VAL A 89 4.09 5.55 1.53
CA VAL A 89 3.73 5.95 0.15
C VAL A 89 4.74 6.92 -0.46
N CYS A 90 5.46 7.70 0.36
CA CYS A 90 6.51 8.58 -0.13
C CYS A 90 7.68 7.81 -0.77
N ALA A 91 7.98 6.61 -0.30
CA ALA A 91 9.00 5.75 -0.88
C ALA A 91 8.64 5.20 -2.27
N ALA A 92 7.37 5.33 -2.69
CA ALA A 92 6.91 4.80 -3.97
C ALA A 92 7.58 5.47 -5.17
N THR A 93 7.82 6.78 -5.13
CA THR A 93 8.41 7.52 -6.24
C THR A 93 9.81 7.04 -6.62
N GLU A 94 10.54 6.47 -5.66
CA GLU A 94 11.86 5.86 -5.87
C GLU A 94 11.81 4.34 -6.02
N GLY A 95 10.61 3.77 -6.19
CA GLY A 95 10.43 2.34 -6.40
C GLY A 95 10.66 1.49 -5.15
N LYS A 96 10.68 2.11 -3.96
CA LYS A 96 10.97 1.44 -2.67
C LYS A 96 9.73 1.09 -1.86
N TYR A 97 8.53 1.31 -2.42
CA TYR A 97 7.26 1.12 -1.71
C TYR A 97 7.15 -0.23 -1.01
N TRP A 98 7.36 -1.32 -1.74
CA TRP A 98 7.18 -2.66 -1.21
C TRP A 98 8.26 -3.07 -0.21
N GLU A 99 9.48 -2.59 -0.39
CA GLU A 99 10.56 -2.83 0.55
C GLU A 99 10.28 -2.11 1.87
N VAL A 100 9.88 -0.83 1.80
CA VAL A 100 9.52 -0.05 2.99
C VAL A 100 8.28 -0.60 3.66
N THR A 101 7.24 -0.98 2.91
CA THR A 101 6.04 -1.66 3.44
C THR A 101 6.43 -2.90 4.27
N SER A 102 7.32 -3.74 3.74
CA SER A 102 7.75 -4.95 4.44
C SER A 102 8.52 -4.63 5.73
N ARG A 103 9.40 -3.62 5.71
CA ARG A 103 10.13 -3.17 6.90
C ARG A 103 9.18 -2.58 7.96
N VAL A 104 8.20 -1.80 7.56
CA VAL A 104 7.21 -1.19 8.44
C VAL A 104 6.36 -2.27 9.12
N PHE A 105 5.87 -3.27 8.40
CA PHE A 105 5.17 -4.40 9.01
C PHE A 105 6.08 -5.25 9.92
N ALA A 106 7.31 -5.54 9.48
CA ALA A 106 8.25 -6.33 10.29
C ALA A 106 8.57 -5.69 11.65
N THR A 107 8.61 -4.35 11.69
CA THR A 107 8.93 -3.59 12.90
C THR A 107 7.70 -3.01 13.60
N GLN A 108 6.49 -3.45 13.25
CA GLN A 108 5.23 -2.88 13.73
C GLN A 108 5.17 -2.72 15.26
N ALA A 109 5.67 -3.70 16.02
CA ALA A 109 5.70 -3.65 17.48
C ALA A 109 6.61 -2.54 18.03
N GLN A 110 7.57 -2.05 17.26
CA GLN A 110 8.52 -1.02 17.71
C GLN A 110 7.98 0.40 17.54
N TRP A 111 7.07 0.61 16.60
CA TRP A 111 6.62 1.98 16.27
C TRP A 111 5.12 2.23 16.54
N LYS A 112 4.29 1.19 16.61
CA LYS A 112 2.83 1.35 16.69
C LYS A 112 2.36 2.16 17.91
N ASP A 113 3.08 2.12 19.00
CA ASP A 113 2.75 2.77 20.28
C ASP A 113 3.64 4.01 20.57
N LEU A 114 4.49 4.44 19.63
CA LEU A 114 5.26 5.66 19.79
C LEU A 114 4.34 6.89 19.80
N PRO A 115 4.70 7.98 20.50
CA PRO A 115 3.96 9.23 20.42
C PRO A 115 3.88 9.81 18.99
N ASP A 116 4.93 9.62 18.19
CA ASP A 116 5.01 9.93 16.76
C ASP A 116 5.91 8.90 16.06
N ALA A 117 5.33 8.06 15.21
CA ALA A 117 6.09 7.06 14.46
C ALA A 117 6.75 7.61 13.19
N ARG A 118 6.51 8.85 12.80
CA ARG A 118 7.03 9.43 11.56
C ARG A 118 8.54 9.33 11.44
N PRO A 119 9.35 9.78 12.44
CA PRO A 119 10.80 9.67 12.33
C PRO A 119 11.29 8.23 12.20
N PHE A 120 10.60 7.29 12.87
CA PHE A 120 10.94 5.87 12.78
C PHE A 120 10.69 5.33 11.36
N VAL A 121 9.52 5.60 10.79
CA VAL A 121 9.15 5.13 9.44
C VAL A 121 10.04 5.78 8.37
N ASP A 122 10.35 7.07 8.50
CA ASP A 122 11.28 7.75 7.61
C ASP A 122 12.69 7.13 7.67
N SER A 123 13.16 6.72 8.86
CA SER A 123 14.43 6.02 8.99
C SER A 123 14.45 4.66 8.27
N LEU A 124 13.32 3.94 8.26
CA LEU A 124 13.18 2.67 7.51
C LEU A 124 13.22 2.92 5.99
N ALA A 125 12.61 4.00 5.51
CA ALA A 125 12.66 4.38 4.11
C ALA A 125 14.09 4.74 3.67
N ILE A 126 14.80 5.55 4.46
CA ILE A 126 16.19 5.91 4.22
C ILE A 126 17.10 4.66 4.23
N ALA A 127 16.90 3.76 5.18
CA ALA A 127 17.62 2.48 5.26
C ALA A 127 17.30 1.52 4.08
N ALA A 128 16.17 1.72 3.39
CA ALA A 128 15.82 1.04 2.16
C ALA A 128 16.44 1.71 0.91
N GLY A 129 17.17 2.82 1.07
CA GLY A 129 17.83 3.55 0.00
C GLY A 129 16.98 4.66 -0.63
N VAL A 130 15.92 5.12 0.05
CA VAL A 130 15.20 6.34 -0.35
C VAL A 130 16.06 7.56 -0.02
N ASP A 131 16.16 8.51 -0.94
CA ASP A 131 16.87 9.76 -0.70
C ASP A 131 16.22 10.53 0.48
N PRO A 132 16.99 10.90 1.53
CA PRO A 132 16.45 11.56 2.71
C PRO A 132 15.74 12.90 2.40
N ILE A 133 16.18 13.61 1.37
CA ILE A 133 15.59 14.89 0.95
C ILE A 133 14.25 14.65 0.30
N VAL A 134 14.19 13.65 -0.60
CA VAL A 134 12.94 13.25 -1.29
C VAL A 134 11.92 12.75 -0.27
N GLN A 135 12.32 11.89 0.66
CA GLN A 135 11.45 11.37 1.73
C GLN A 135 10.87 12.52 2.55
N ARG A 136 11.72 13.38 3.11
CA ARG A 136 11.31 14.52 3.92
C ARG A 136 10.40 15.48 3.16
N GLN A 137 10.76 15.84 1.92
CA GLN A 137 9.92 16.73 1.11
C GLN A 137 8.53 16.15 0.83
N CYS A 138 8.40 14.84 0.71
CA CYS A 138 7.10 14.18 0.52
C CYS A 138 6.30 14.12 1.83
N THR A 139 6.94 13.76 2.94
CA THR A 139 6.27 13.57 4.24
C THR A 139 5.87 14.90 4.89
N GLU A 140 6.68 15.97 4.74
CA GLU A 140 6.38 17.30 5.27
C GLU A 140 5.41 18.10 4.38
N ARG A 141 5.37 17.81 3.07
CA ARG A 141 4.45 18.46 2.14
C ARG A 141 3.16 17.65 2.02
N ALA A 142 2.07 18.29 1.60
CA ALA A 142 0.77 17.65 1.43
C ALA A 142 0.71 16.45 0.45
N ARG A 143 1.82 16.10 -0.22
CA ARG A 143 1.88 15.06 -1.25
C ARG A 143 1.59 13.66 -0.71
N GLY A 144 2.33 13.23 0.32
CA GLY A 144 2.10 11.93 0.95
C GLY A 144 0.70 11.81 1.56
N MET A 145 0.25 12.86 2.23
CA MET A 145 -1.10 12.95 2.77
C MET A 145 -2.16 12.81 1.67
N LYS A 146 -1.99 13.51 0.54
CA LYS A 146 -2.95 13.44 -0.59
C LYS A 146 -3.02 12.03 -1.17
N LEU A 147 -1.89 11.32 -1.31
CA LEU A 147 -1.88 9.93 -1.77
C LEU A 147 -2.68 9.03 -0.85
N VAL A 148 -2.44 9.08 0.45
CA VAL A 148 -3.15 8.28 1.46
C VAL A 148 -4.64 8.61 1.47
N GLN A 149 -5.00 9.90 1.42
CA GLN A 149 -6.40 10.32 1.35
C GLN A 149 -7.10 9.82 0.08
N THR A 150 -6.41 9.81 -1.05
CA THR A 150 -6.93 9.28 -2.31
C THR A 150 -7.17 7.78 -2.21
N ASP A 151 -6.23 7.01 -1.65
CA ASP A 151 -6.40 5.57 -1.41
C ASP A 151 -7.60 5.29 -0.51
N ALA A 152 -7.70 6.02 0.61
CA ALA A 152 -8.81 5.87 1.55
C ALA A 152 -10.17 6.25 0.92
N ALA A 153 -10.21 7.28 0.08
CA ALA A 153 -11.43 7.68 -0.64
C ALA A 153 -11.85 6.61 -1.66
N ARG A 154 -10.91 6.08 -2.45
CA ARG A 154 -11.16 4.98 -3.40
C ARG A 154 -11.68 3.74 -2.67
N SER A 155 -11.08 3.39 -1.53
CA SER A 155 -11.46 2.24 -0.72
C SER A 155 -12.88 2.38 -0.16
N ARG A 156 -13.23 3.54 0.39
CA ARG A 156 -14.60 3.81 0.87
C ARG A 156 -15.61 3.77 -0.26
N ALA A 157 -15.31 4.36 -1.42
CA ALA A 157 -16.17 4.32 -2.60
C ALA A 157 -16.41 2.88 -3.11
N ALA A 158 -15.45 1.97 -2.89
CA ALA A 158 -15.59 0.54 -3.16
C ALA A 158 -16.28 -0.25 -2.03
N GLY A 159 -16.85 0.44 -1.03
CA GLY A 159 -17.57 -0.17 0.08
C GLY A 159 -16.68 -0.90 1.08
N VAL A 160 -15.45 -0.42 1.31
CA VAL A 160 -14.56 -0.96 2.34
C VAL A 160 -14.88 -0.28 3.67
N ASP A 161 -15.25 -1.08 4.65
CA ASP A 161 -15.60 -0.67 6.02
C ASP A 161 -14.77 -1.43 7.08
N SER A 162 -14.03 -2.45 6.68
CA SER A 162 -13.23 -3.30 7.56
C SER A 162 -11.89 -3.65 6.92
N LEU A 163 -10.86 -3.91 7.74
CA LEU A 163 -9.51 -4.16 7.28
C LEU A 163 -8.94 -5.47 7.86
N PRO A 164 -8.10 -6.15 7.08
CA PRO A 164 -7.87 -5.91 5.65
C PRO A 164 -9.10 -6.26 4.79
N THR A 165 -9.25 -5.61 3.65
CA THR A 165 -10.21 -6.02 2.61
C THR A 165 -9.45 -6.28 1.31
N PHE A 166 -9.81 -7.34 0.62
CA PHE A 166 -9.17 -7.74 -0.64
C PHE A 166 -10.20 -7.82 -1.76
N PHE A 167 -9.84 -7.27 -2.92
CA PHE A 167 -10.52 -7.52 -4.17
C PHE A 167 -9.62 -8.44 -5.00
N ILE A 168 -10.10 -9.64 -5.34
CA ILE A 168 -9.34 -10.68 -6.02
C ILE A 168 -10.11 -11.05 -7.29
N GLY A 169 -9.73 -10.50 -8.43
CA GLY A 169 -10.57 -10.56 -9.63
C GLY A 169 -11.95 -9.94 -9.34
N THR A 170 -13.00 -10.73 -9.44
CA THR A 170 -14.39 -10.31 -9.14
C THR A 170 -14.81 -10.57 -7.69
N HIS A 171 -13.96 -11.21 -6.89
CA HIS A 171 -14.30 -11.59 -5.51
C HIS A 171 -13.89 -10.50 -4.52
N LYS A 172 -14.70 -10.30 -3.49
CA LYS A 172 -14.38 -9.47 -2.32
C LYS A 172 -14.22 -10.37 -1.10
N LEU A 173 -13.07 -10.26 -0.43
CA LEU A 173 -12.79 -10.95 0.83
C LEU A 173 -12.56 -9.90 1.92
N VAL A 174 -13.31 -9.98 3.01
CA VAL A 174 -13.22 -9.06 4.15
C VAL A 174 -12.57 -9.77 5.34
N GLY A 175 -11.60 -9.11 5.95
CA GLY A 175 -10.78 -9.66 7.02
C GLY A 175 -9.74 -10.67 6.51
N TYR A 176 -8.93 -11.14 7.44
CA TYR A 176 -7.94 -12.19 7.17
C TYR A 176 -8.09 -13.33 8.16
N SER A 177 -8.42 -14.52 7.65
CA SER A 177 -8.57 -15.73 8.46
C SER A 177 -7.35 -16.65 8.37
N SER A 178 -6.91 -16.98 7.15
CA SER A 178 -5.76 -17.85 6.91
C SER A 178 -5.24 -17.76 5.47
N ALA A 179 -3.99 -18.17 5.26
CA ALA A 179 -3.39 -18.30 3.93
C ALA A 179 -4.15 -19.32 3.06
N VAL A 180 -4.68 -20.39 3.66
CA VAL A 180 -5.46 -21.41 2.94
C VAL A 180 -6.76 -20.82 2.40
N ALA A 181 -7.51 -20.09 3.23
CA ALA A 181 -8.76 -19.44 2.80
C ALA A 181 -8.51 -18.40 1.70
N PHE A 182 -7.47 -17.59 1.85
CA PHE A 182 -7.07 -16.62 0.82
C PHE A 182 -6.72 -17.32 -0.51
N ARG A 183 -5.95 -18.40 -0.44
CA ARG A 183 -5.55 -19.18 -1.62
C ARG A 183 -6.75 -19.74 -2.34
N ALA A 184 -7.75 -20.28 -1.65
CA ALA A 184 -8.96 -20.84 -2.27
C ALA A 184 -9.70 -19.77 -3.10
N VAL A 185 -9.83 -18.54 -2.61
CA VAL A 185 -10.44 -17.43 -3.35
C VAL A 185 -9.59 -17.05 -4.57
N LEU A 186 -8.28 -17.00 -4.41
CA LEU A 186 -7.36 -16.70 -5.52
C LEU A 186 -7.45 -17.78 -6.62
N ASP A 187 -7.47 -19.06 -6.26
CA ASP A 187 -7.56 -20.15 -7.22
C ASP A 187 -8.91 -20.11 -7.98
N SER A 188 -9.99 -19.72 -7.30
CA SER A 188 -11.28 -19.46 -7.96
C SER A 188 -11.19 -18.31 -8.97
N ALA A 189 -10.58 -17.20 -8.60
CA ALA A 189 -10.40 -16.05 -9.50
C ALA A 189 -9.50 -16.40 -10.71
N LEU A 190 -8.45 -17.18 -10.49
CA LEU A 190 -7.55 -17.65 -11.57
C LEU A 190 -8.24 -18.63 -12.53
N ALA A 191 -9.22 -19.38 -12.04
CA ALA A 191 -10.05 -20.28 -12.87
C ALA A 191 -11.20 -19.55 -13.61
N GLY A 192 -11.37 -18.23 -13.41
CA GLY A 192 -12.44 -17.44 -14.03
C GLY A 192 -13.83 -17.71 -13.46
N ARG A 193 -13.89 -18.17 -12.21
CA ARG A 193 -15.14 -18.49 -11.48
C ARG A 193 -15.48 -17.45 -10.43
#